data_845f76fbb91084fd3ed2f31a05245819
#
_entry.id   845f76fbb91084fd3ed2f31a05245819
#
_cell.length_a   1.000
_cell.length_b   1.000
_cell.length_c   1.000
_cell.angle_alpha   90.00
_cell.angle_beta   90.00
_cell.angle_gamma   90.00
#
_symmetry.space_group_name_H-M   'P 1'
#
loop_
_entity.id
_entity.type
_entity.pdbx_description
1 polymer ?
#
loop_
_entity_poly.entity_id
_entity_poly.type
_entity_poly.pdbx_seq_one_letter_code
_entity_poly.pdbx_strand_id
1 'polypeptide(L)'
;PPMISVLIVEDEELIAEAHRSYLGRLEGFSVRAVAHTARDAMRAAGEAAADGHAIDLVLLDLGLPDASGIALASALSGLRPAPDIIAITSERDLEMVRAAVGHGALAYLLKPFTFAAFRDRLERYQRYREALPAGTDAASQAEVDRALAELRVSSDRSTAPRSGAASTNDDIARAVRDSGDGGITADEVAKHVGVSRVTAWRYLERLAEEGTVSRATDYGRAGRPKTRYQWR
;
A
#
# COMPACT_ATOMS: atom_id res chain seq x y z
N PRO A 1 1.51 25.13 -6.85
CA PRO A 1 0.40 24.58 -6.10
C PRO A 1 0.59 24.83 -4.60
N PRO A 2 -0.49 25.01 -3.82
CA PRO A 2 -0.36 25.17 -2.38
C PRO A 2 0.29 23.93 -1.76
N MET A 3 1.08 24.12 -0.70
CA MET A 3 1.69 23.03 0.05
C MET A 3 0.62 22.20 0.76
N ILE A 4 0.65 20.89 0.61
CA ILE A 4 -0.25 19.95 1.28
C ILE A 4 0.23 19.77 2.73
N SER A 5 -0.61 20.17 3.67
CA SER A 5 -0.34 20.08 5.11
C SER A 5 -0.60 18.66 5.62
N VAL A 6 0.42 17.96 6.13
CA VAL A 6 0.35 16.55 6.49
C VAL A 6 0.48 16.34 8.00
N LEU A 7 -0.41 15.55 8.57
CA LEU A 7 -0.30 14.95 9.88
C LEU A 7 0.14 13.49 9.74
N ILE A 8 1.23 13.12 10.40
CA ILE A 8 1.67 11.72 10.51
C ILE A 8 1.14 11.17 11.83
N VAL A 9 0.48 10.02 11.80
CA VAL A 9 -0.01 9.30 12.98
C VAL A 9 0.59 7.91 12.97
N GLU A 10 1.57 7.67 13.84
CA GLU A 10 2.37 6.46 13.92
C GLU A 10 2.92 6.31 15.35
N ASP A 11 2.67 5.19 16.00
CA ASP A 11 3.08 4.96 17.38
C ASP A 11 4.58 4.66 17.53
N GLU A 12 5.19 4.06 16.50
CA GLU A 12 6.62 3.80 16.48
C GLU A 12 7.42 5.03 16.02
N GLU A 13 8.14 5.67 16.94
CA GLU A 13 8.91 6.92 16.71
C GLU A 13 9.86 6.81 15.51
N LEU A 14 10.58 5.69 15.37
CA LEU A 14 11.52 5.48 14.26
C LEU A 14 10.81 5.38 12.91
N ILE A 15 9.61 4.78 12.87
CA ILE A 15 8.80 4.68 11.66
C ILE A 15 8.20 6.05 11.32
N ALA A 16 7.71 6.78 12.32
CA ALA A 16 7.21 8.14 12.14
C ALA A 16 8.29 9.07 11.55
N GLU A 17 9.52 8.98 12.05
CA GLU A 17 10.65 9.77 11.52
C GLU A 17 11.05 9.33 10.09
N ALA A 18 10.96 8.05 9.78
CA ALA A 18 11.15 7.56 8.41
C ALA A 18 10.09 8.14 7.46
N HIS A 19 8.82 8.16 7.85
CA HIS A 19 7.74 8.78 7.06
C HIS A 19 7.97 10.29 6.90
N ARG A 20 8.38 10.97 7.96
CA ARG A 20 8.73 12.39 7.92
C ARG A 20 9.90 12.67 6.96
N SER A 21 10.96 11.86 7.04
CA SER A 21 12.10 11.94 6.13
C SER A 21 11.69 11.67 4.68
N TYR A 22 10.79 10.73 4.43
CA TYR A 22 10.27 10.43 3.11
C TYR A 22 9.46 11.61 2.54
N LEU A 23 8.56 12.21 3.34
CA LEU A 23 7.81 13.40 2.95
C LEU A 23 8.72 14.59 2.66
N GLY A 24 9.76 14.80 3.46
CA GLY A 24 10.73 15.88 3.25
C GLY A 24 11.51 15.80 1.93
N ARG A 25 11.46 14.66 1.24
CA ARG A 25 12.07 14.44 -0.10
C ARG A 25 11.09 14.65 -1.24
N LEU A 26 9.81 14.93 -0.95
CA LEU A 26 8.76 15.15 -1.92
C LEU A 26 8.39 16.64 -1.98
N GLU A 27 8.29 17.17 -3.18
CA GLU A 27 7.81 18.54 -3.37
C GLU A 27 6.30 18.63 -3.18
N GLY A 28 5.83 19.75 -2.67
CA GLY A 28 4.40 20.02 -2.48
C GLY A 28 3.80 19.51 -1.17
N PHE A 29 4.59 18.90 -0.29
CA PHE A 29 4.14 18.41 1.02
C PHE A 29 4.89 19.10 2.16
N SER A 30 4.19 19.33 3.27
CA SER A 30 4.79 19.81 4.53
C SER A 30 4.23 19.06 5.72
N VAL A 31 5.11 18.56 6.60
CA VAL A 31 4.69 17.90 7.83
C VAL A 31 4.33 18.96 8.86
N ARG A 32 3.04 19.05 9.19
CA ARG A 32 2.50 19.98 10.20
C ARG A 32 2.71 19.46 11.61
N ALA A 33 2.46 18.15 11.81
CA ALA A 33 2.61 17.50 13.10
C ALA A 33 2.89 16.00 12.95
N VAL A 34 3.45 15.41 13.99
CA VAL A 34 3.56 13.97 14.19
C VAL A 34 2.85 13.65 15.50
N ALA A 35 1.98 12.64 15.47
CA ALA A 35 1.25 12.15 16.64
C ALA A 35 1.51 10.65 16.82
N HIS A 36 1.69 10.21 18.05
CA HIS A 36 1.96 8.81 18.38
C HIS A 36 0.74 8.11 19.00
N THR A 37 -0.36 8.85 19.16
CA THR A 37 -1.62 8.35 19.71
C THR A 37 -2.80 8.98 18.97
N ALA A 38 -3.95 8.29 18.98
CA ALA A 38 -5.18 8.81 18.41
C ALA A 38 -5.62 10.13 19.08
N ARG A 39 -5.42 10.23 20.40
CA ARG A 39 -5.72 11.45 21.18
C ARG A 39 -4.89 12.64 20.70
N ASP A 40 -3.58 12.44 20.53
CA ASP A 40 -2.70 13.51 20.06
C ASP A 40 -3.00 13.90 18.62
N ALA A 41 -3.35 12.94 17.77
CA ALA A 41 -3.76 13.18 16.40
C ALA A 41 -5.01 14.07 16.33
N MET A 42 -6.05 13.75 17.11
CA MET A 42 -7.27 14.57 17.16
C MET A 42 -6.99 15.98 17.71
N ARG A 43 -6.15 16.11 18.73
CA ARG A 43 -5.75 17.40 19.26
C ARG A 43 -5.02 18.23 18.20
N ALA A 44 -4.01 17.65 17.55
CA ALA A 44 -3.22 18.33 16.52
C ALA A 44 -4.08 18.78 15.33
N ALA A 45 -5.02 17.95 14.88
CA ALA A 45 -5.95 18.28 13.81
C ALA A 45 -6.92 19.42 14.21
N GLY A 46 -7.42 19.38 15.45
CA GLY A 46 -8.28 20.43 16.00
C GLY A 46 -7.57 21.78 16.16
N GLU A 47 -6.35 21.77 16.68
CA GLU A 47 -5.52 22.97 16.81
C GLU A 47 -5.21 23.60 15.45
N ALA A 48 -4.79 22.75 14.47
CA ALA A 48 -4.52 23.21 13.11
C ALA A 48 -5.74 23.83 12.42
N ALA A 49 -6.93 23.27 12.65
CA ALA A 49 -8.16 23.84 12.13
C ALA A 49 -8.53 25.18 12.81
N ALA A 50 -8.34 25.29 14.12
CA ALA A 50 -8.57 26.51 14.89
C ALA A 50 -7.63 27.66 14.46
N ASP A 51 -6.41 27.34 14.11
CA ASP A 51 -5.38 28.28 13.62
C ASP A 51 -5.62 28.70 12.13
N GLY A 52 -6.64 28.19 11.47
CA GLY A 52 -6.91 28.45 10.06
C GLY A 52 -5.97 27.74 9.09
N HIS A 53 -5.19 26.77 9.57
CA HIS A 53 -4.22 25.96 8.79
C HIS A 53 -4.56 24.48 8.91
N ALA A 54 -5.78 24.13 8.52
CA ALA A 54 -6.29 22.77 8.62
C ALA A 54 -5.34 21.74 7.97
N ILE A 55 -5.35 20.53 8.50
CA ILE A 55 -4.64 19.39 7.91
C ILE A 55 -5.34 19.00 6.61
N ASP A 56 -4.57 18.86 5.53
CA ASP A 56 -5.06 18.38 4.25
C ASP A 56 -5.04 16.85 4.15
N LEU A 57 -3.98 16.23 4.68
CA LEU A 57 -3.75 14.81 4.58
C LEU A 57 -3.30 14.22 5.93
N VAL A 58 -3.88 13.08 6.29
CA VAL A 58 -3.41 12.27 7.41
C VAL A 58 -2.80 10.97 6.87
N LEU A 59 -1.55 10.70 7.22
CA LEU A 59 -0.93 9.38 7.08
C LEU A 59 -1.20 8.63 8.38
N LEU A 60 -2.10 7.66 8.36
CA LEU A 60 -2.64 7.02 9.55
C LEU A 60 -2.22 5.56 9.63
N ASP A 61 -1.40 5.22 10.62
CA ASP A 61 -1.27 3.82 11.03
C ASP A 61 -2.55 3.34 11.70
N LEU A 62 -3.02 2.17 11.28
CA LEU A 62 -4.22 1.56 11.86
C LEU A 62 -3.96 0.85 13.19
N GLY A 63 -2.68 0.54 13.50
CA GLY A 63 -2.24 -0.19 14.69
C GLY A 63 -1.93 0.65 15.92
N LEU A 64 -2.70 1.68 16.22
CA LEU A 64 -2.42 2.58 17.35
C LEU A 64 -2.68 1.94 18.72
N PRO A 65 -1.92 2.33 19.77
CA PRO A 65 -2.01 1.71 21.09
C PRO A 65 -3.22 2.12 21.93
N ASP A 66 -3.78 3.31 21.69
CA ASP A 66 -4.82 3.93 22.53
C ASP A 66 -6.23 3.86 21.93
N ALA A 67 -6.34 3.61 20.63
CA ALA A 67 -7.62 3.47 19.93
C ALA A 67 -7.45 2.73 18.60
N SER A 68 -8.55 2.20 18.06
CA SER A 68 -8.55 1.67 16.70
C SER A 68 -8.29 2.80 15.69
N GLY A 69 -7.33 2.63 14.79
CA GLY A 69 -7.08 3.58 13.69
C GLY A 69 -8.32 3.83 12.83
N ILE A 70 -9.23 2.84 12.73
CA ILE A 70 -10.53 2.99 12.04
C ILE A 70 -11.43 3.98 12.79
N ALA A 71 -11.48 3.90 14.12
CA ALA A 71 -12.25 4.85 14.92
C ALA A 71 -11.70 6.28 14.79
N LEU A 72 -10.37 6.41 14.75
CA LEU A 72 -9.72 7.69 14.50
C LEU A 72 -10.02 8.21 13.08
N ALA A 73 -9.98 7.36 12.06
CA ALA A 73 -10.34 7.75 10.69
C ALA A 73 -11.76 8.29 10.62
N SER A 74 -12.71 7.62 11.27
CA SER A 74 -14.10 8.09 11.36
C SER A 74 -14.22 9.43 12.07
N ALA A 75 -13.49 9.62 13.19
CA ALA A 75 -13.50 10.88 13.94
C ALA A 75 -12.91 12.04 13.13
N LEU A 76 -11.79 11.83 12.44
CA LEU A 76 -11.14 12.82 11.56
C LEU A 76 -12.04 13.21 10.38
N SER A 77 -12.76 12.27 9.79
CA SER A 77 -13.72 12.52 8.71
C SER A 77 -14.92 13.40 9.18
N GLY A 78 -15.16 13.47 10.48
CA GLY A 78 -16.17 14.35 11.11
C GLY A 78 -15.73 15.80 11.25
N LEU A 79 -14.45 16.13 11.11
CA LEU A 79 -13.94 17.51 11.21
C LEU A 79 -14.42 18.37 10.03
N ARG A 80 -14.32 19.68 10.19
CA ARG A 80 -14.64 20.66 9.13
C ARG A 80 -13.55 21.75 9.10
N PRO A 81 -12.73 21.83 8.03
CA PRO A 81 -12.70 20.87 6.89
C PRO A 81 -12.20 19.49 7.33
N ALA A 82 -12.70 18.45 6.67
CA ALA A 82 -12.23 17.09 6.91
C ALA A 82 -10.90 16.86 6.16
N PRO A 83 -9.87 16.29 6.79
CA PRO A 83 -8.67 15.87 6.08
C PRO A 83 -8.91 14.61 5.24
N ASP A 84 -8.18 14.48 4.15
CA ASP A 84 -8.07 13.21 3.45
C ASP A 84 -7.21 12.23 4.27
N ILE A 85 -7.46 10.92 4.15
CA ILE A 85 -6.77 9.90 4.94
C ILE A 85 -6.15 8.87 4.00
N ILE A 86 -4.85 8.64 4.16
CA ILE A 86 -4.15 7.48 3.61
C ILE A 86 -3.83 6.54 4.78
N ALA A 87 -4.47 5.36 4.79
CA ALA A 87 -4.21 4.36 5.81
C ALA A 87 -2.89 3.64 5.55
N ILE A 88 -2.10 3.45 6.60
CA ILE A 88 -0.87 2.67 6.57
C ILE A 88 -1.09 1.45 7.46
N THR A 89 -0.81 0.24 6.96
CA THR A 89 -1.14 -0.98 7.71
C THR A 89 -0.27 -2.17 7.29
N SER A 90 -0.19 -3.20 8.12
CA SER A 90 0.50 -4.44 7.77
C SER A 90 -0.35 -5.32 6.84
N GLU A 91 0.31 -6.18 6.03
CA GLU A 91 -0.38 -7.11 5.10
C GLU A 91 -1.39 -8.06 5.78
N ARG A 92 -1.29 -8.23 7.11
CA ARG A 92 -2.18 -9.14 7.87
C ARG A 92 -3.57 -8.56 8.12
N ASP A 93 -3.76 -7.26 7.85
CA ASP A 93 -4.95 -6.51 8.23
C ASP A 93 -5.83 -6.11 7.03
N LEU A 94 -5.99 -6.99 6.02
CA LEU A 94 -6.83 -6.70 4.85
C LEU A 94 -8.29 -6.38 5.22
N GLU A 95 -8.82 -6.97 6.29
CA GLU A 95 -10.16 -6.62 6.79
C GLU A 95 -10.17 -5.20 7.36
N MET A 96 -9.09 -4.79 8.04
CA MET A 96 -8.92 -3.43 8.52
C MET A 96 -8.78 -2.43 7.37
N VAL A 97 -8.11 -2.80 6.27
CA VAL A 97 -8.05 -1.96 5.05
C VAL A 97 -9.44 -1.71 4.49
N ARG A 98 -10.26 -2.77 4.35
CA ARG A 98 -11.66 -2.63 3.87
C ARG A 98 -12.49 -1.75 4.80
N ALA A 99 -12.34 -1.94 6.10
CA ALA A 99 -13.02 -1.13 7.09
C ALA A 99 -12.55 0.33 7.04
N ALA A 100 -11.25 0.60 6.93
CA ALA A 100 -10.70 1.95 6.82
C ALA A 100 -11.25 2.69 5.59
N VAL A 101 -11.31 2.04 4.42
CA VAL A 101 -11.93 2.59 3.21
C VAL A 101 -13.44 2.87 3.44
N GLY A 102 -14.15 1.95 4.09
CA GLY A 102 -15.56 2.15 4.47
C GLY A 102 -15.79 3.33 5.44
N HIS A 103 -14.75 3.74 6.18
CA HIS A 103 -14.78 4.85 7.15
C HIS A 103 -14.05 6.12 6.66
N GLY A 104 -13.83 6.25 5.35
CA GLY A 104 -13.35 7.49 4.74
C GLY A 104 -11.88 7.53 4.39
N ALA A 105 -11.12 6.44 4.53
CA ALA A 105 -9.76 6.40 3.99
C ALA A 105 -9.80 6.43 2.46
N LEU A 106 -9.14 7.42 1.88
CA LEU A 106 -9.09 7.64 0.44
C LEU A 106 -8.19 6.62 -0.28
N ALA A 107 -7.14 6.19 0.40
CA ALA A 107 -6.17 5.23 -0.11
C ALA A 107 -5.49 4.48 1.05
N TYR A 108 -4.69 3.47 0.71
CA TYR A 108 -3.91 2.72 1.69
C TYR A 108 -2.49 2.42 1.18
N LEU A 109 -1.58 2.12 2.11
CA LEU A 109 -0.21 1.69 1.86
C LEU A 109 0.13 0.52 2.79
N LEU A 110 0.56 -0.61 2.22
CA LEU A 110 0.86 -1.82 2.99
C LEU A 110 2.31 -1.84 3.45
N LYS A 111 2.53 -2.02 4.76
CA LYS A 111 3.86 -2.27 5.36
C LYS A 111 4.29 -3.74 5.12
N PRO A 112 5.59 -4.00 4.80
CA PRO A 112 6.65 -3.05 4.55
C PRO A 112 6.60 -2.46 3.13
N PHE A 113 6.93 -1.18 2.98
CA PHE A 113 7.00 -0.51 1.68
C PHE A 113 8.33 0.20 1.47
N THR A 114 8.67 0.42 0.21
CA THR A 114 9.85 1.17 -0.19
C THR A 114 9.55 2.66 -0.31
N PHE A 115 10.58 3.51 -0.29
CA PHE A 115 10.42 4.92 -0.61
C PHE A 115 9.75 5.15 -1.97
N ALA A 116 10.05 4.31 -2.97
CA ALA A 116 9.42 4.41 -4.29
C ALA A 116 7.91 4.18 -4.24
N ALA A 117 7.44 3.19 -3.47
CA ALA A 117 6.01 2.92 -3.27
C ALA A 117 5.31 4.05 -2.50
N PHE A 118 5.97 4.57 -1.47
CA PHE A 118 5.50 5.73 -0.71
C PHE A 118 5.36 6.96 -1.62
N ARG A 119 6.41 7.29 -2.36
CA ARG A 119 6.41 8.40 -3.32
C ARG A 119 5.29 8.27 -4.35
N ASP A 120 5.18 7.11 -5.03
CA ASP A 120 4.14 6.89 -6.04
C ASP A 120 2.73 7.11 -5.46
N ARG A 121 2.48 6.68 -4.22
CA ARG A 121 1.21 6.90 -3.54
C ARG A 121 0.92 8.38 -3.29
N LEU A 122 1.90 9.13 -2.80
CA LEU A 122 1.75 10.56 -2.51
C LEU A 122 1.64 11.40 -3.78
N GLU A 123 2.41 11.10 -4.83
CA GLU A 123 2.30 11.76 -6.13
C GLU A 123 0.92 11.53 -6.79
N ARG A 124 0.33 10.32 -6.62
CA ARG A 124 -1.05 10.05 -7.07
C ARG A 124 -2.08 10.86 -6.29
N TYR A 125 -1.91 10.94 -5.00
CA TYR A 125 -2.75 11.77 -4.15
C TYR A 125 -2.67 13.26 -4.56
N GLN A 126 -1.47 13.76 -4.86
CA GLN A 126 -1.30 15.13 -5.34
C GLN A 126 -2.04 15.37 -6.66
N ARG A 127 -1.91 14.47 -7.65
CA ARG A 127 -2.67 14.56 -8.91
C ARG A 127 -4.19 14.49 -8.70
N TYR A 128 -4.63 13.64 -7.80
CA TYR A 128 -6.05 13.59 -7.41
C TYR A 128 -6.55 14.95 -6.89
N ARG A 129 -5.80 15.59 -6.00
CA ARG A 129 -6.16 16.92 -5.48
C ARG A 129 -6.13 18.00 -6.53
N GLU A 130 -5.17 17.95 -7.45
CA GLU A 130 -5.07 18.87 -8.58
C GLU A 130 -6.25 18.71 -9.56
N ALA A 131 -6.75 17.48 -9.73
CA ALA A 131 -7.89 17.21 -10.60
C ALA A 131 -9.24 17.64 -9.98
N LEU A 132 -9.34 17.71 -8.64
CA LEU A 132 -10.54 18.12 -7.90
C LEU A 132 -10.18 19.20 -6.87
N PRO A 133 -9.87 20.43 -7.29
CA PRO A 133 -9.56 21.50 -6.36
C PRO A 133 -10.77 21.83 -5.47
N ALA A 134 -10.49 22.01 -4.16
CA ALA A 134 -11.51 22.34 -3.17
C ALA A 134 -12.22 23.64 -3.55
N GLY A 135 -13.56 23.66 -3.43
CA GLY A 135 -14.38 24.87 -3.66
C GLY A 135 -14.79 25.12 -5.10
N THR A 136 -14.53 24.21 -6.04
CA THR A 136 -15.11 24.29 -7.39
C THR A 136 -16.48 23.65 -7.44
N ASP A 137 -17.51 24.45 -7.79
CA ASP A 137 -18.84 23.95 -8.10
C ASP A 137 -18.79 23.10 -9.37
N ALA A 138 -19.38 21.91 -9.29
CA ALA A 138 -19.69 21.02 -10.40
C ALA A 138 -18.52 20.58 -11.29
N ALA A 139 -17.64 19.75 -10.76
CA ALA A 139 -16.88 18.85 -11.62
C ALA A 139 -17.85 17.95 -12.40
N SER A 140 -17.66 17.81 -13.70
CA SER A 140 -18.42 16.85 -14.50
C SER A 140 -18.14 15.44 -14.00
N GLN A 141 -19.09 14.49 -14.21
CA GLN A 141 -18.89 13.08 -13.83
C GLN A 141 -17.54 12.54 -14.38
N ALA A 142 -17.17 12.94 -15.60
CA ALA A 142 -15.91 12.52 -16.22
C ALA A 142 -14.66 13.06 -15.49
N GLU A 143 -14.73 14.24 -14.88
CA GLU A 143 -13.64 14.81 -14.07
C GLU A 143 -13.52 14.08 -12.73
N VAL A 144 -14.65 13.80 -12.10
CA VAL A 144 -14.68 12.98 -10.86
C VAL A 144 -14.13 11.60 -11.12
N ASP A 145 -14.57 10.91 -12.18
CA ASP A 145 -14.11 9.58 -12.53
C ASP A 145 -12.59 9.56 -12.84
N ARG A 146 -12.09 10.59 -13.51
CA ARG A 146 -10.66 10.75 -13.80
C ARG A 146 -9.86 10.95 -12.51
N ALA A 147 -10.30 11.82 -11.62
CA ALA A 147 -9.64 12.05 -10.34
C ALA A 147 -9.61 10.79 -9.47
N LEU A 148 -10.73 10.09 -9.37
CA LEU A 148 -10.79 8.82 -8.64
C LEU A 148 -9.91 7.73 -9.27
N ALA A 149 -9.72 7.76 -10.60
CA ALA A 149 -8.80 6.84 -11.29
C ALA A 149 -7.34 7.07 -10.89
N GLU A 150 -6.93 8.30 -10.54
CA GLU A 150 -5.57 8.58 -10.03
C GLU A 150 -5.28 7.85 -8.73
N LEU A 151 -6.27 7.70 -7.84
CA LEU A 151 -6.12 7.01 -6.56
C LEU A 151 -6.07 5.49 -6.69
N ARG A 152 -6.66 4.94 -7.77
CA ARG A 152 -6.64 3.51 -7.98
C ARG A 152 -5.21 3.05 -8.21
N VAL A 153 -4.74 2.17 -7.35
CA VAL A 153 -3.54 1.39 -7.65
C VAL A 153 -3.92 0.54 -8.85
N SER A 154 -3.35 0.84 -10.00
CA SER A 154 -3.23 -0.20 -10.99
C SER A 154 -2.45 -1.30 -10.29
N SER A 155 -3.09 -2.41 -9.96
CA SER A 155 -2.44 -3.62 -9.48
C SER A 155 -1.35 -4.11 -10.46
N ASP A 156 -1.24 -3.45 -11.60
CA ASP A 156 -0.27 -3.66 -12.68
C ASP A 156 1.01 -2.80 -12.59
N ARG A 157 1.15 -1.89 -11.60
CA ARG A 157 2.37 -1.07 -11.46
C ARG A 157 2.96 -1.15 -10.06
N SER A 158 3.14 -2.36 -9.55
CA SER A 158 4.16 -2.67 -8.57
C SER A 158 5.51 -2.30 -9.21
N THR A 159 6.25 -1.38 -8.59
CA THR A 159 7.52 -0.84 -9.00
C THR A 159 8.56 -1.91 -9.33
N ALA A 160 8.52 -2.38 -10.56
CA ALA A 160 9.67 -2.96 -11.23
C ALA A 160 9.97 -2.07 -12.46
N PRO A 161 11.23 -1.92 -12.89
CA PRO A 161 11.55 -1.18 -14.09
C PRO A 161 10.71 -1.69 -15.25
N ARG A 162 10.22 -0.78 -16.10
CA ARG A 162 9.37 -1.09 -17.25
C ARG A 162 9.94 -2.26 -18.07
N SER A 163 9.45 -3.44 -17.80
CA SER A 163 9.48 -4.71 -18.53
C SER A 163 9.39 -5.86 -17.54
N GLY A 164 8.22 -6.17 -16.92
CA GLY A 164 8.29 -7.36 -16.16
C GLY A 164 7.19 -7.82 -15.21
N ALA A 165 6.06 -7.18 -14.99
CA ALA A 165 5.10 -7.73 -14.02
C ALA A 165 4.05 -8.65 -14.67
N ALA A 166 3.60 -8.36 -15.89
CA ALA A 166 2.96 -9.37 -16.74
C ALA A 166 4.00 -10.45 -17.09
N SER A 167 5.27 -10.07 -17.32
CA SER A 167 6.37 -10.96 -17.59
C SER A 167 6.72 -11.87 -16.40
N THR A 168 6.73 -11.38 -15.15
CA THR A 168 7.14 -12.22 -14.00
C THR A 168 6.15 -13.37 -13.73
N ASN A 169 4.84 -13.15 -13.85
CA ASN A 169 3.85 -14.22 -13.76
C ASN A 169 4.00 -15.21 -14.91
N ASP A 170 4.16 -14.69 -16.13
CA ASP A 170 4.35 -15.50 -17.31
C ASP A 170 5.69 -16.23 -17.29
N ASP A 171 6.74 -15.61 -16.76
CA ASP A 171 8.06 -16.21 -16.61
C ASP A 171 8.06 -17.32 -15.55
N ILE A 172 7.36 -17.14 -14.42
CA ILE A 172 7.19 -18.20 -13.42
C ILE A 172 6.35 -19.35 -14.00
N ALA A 173 5.22 -19.03 -14.66
CA ALA A 173 4.38 -20.04 -15.31
C ALA A 173 5.16 -20.80 -16.39
N ARG A 174 5.98 -20.11 -17.16
CA ARG A 174 6.88 -20.70 -18.16
C ARG A 174 7.92 -21.60 -17.50
N ALA A 175 8.60 -21.13 -16.44
CA ALA A 175 9.60 -21.93 -15.72
C ALA A 175 9.01 -23.23 -15.17
N VAL A 176 7.74 -23.22 -14.70
CA VAL A 176 7.07 -24.45 -14.25
C VAL A 176 6.75 -25.37 -15.45
N ARG A 177 6.28 -24.84 -16.58
CA ARG A 177 6.01 -25.66 -17.78
C ARG A 177 7.29 -26.31 -18.31
N ASP A 178 8.36 -25.53 -18.38
CA ASP A 178 9.65 -25.97 -18.92
C ASP A 178 10.36 -27.00 -18.01
N SER A 179 9.96 -27.09 -16.72
CA SER A 179 10.49 -28.08 -15.79
C SER A 179 9.97 -29.53 -16.04
N GLY A 180 8.93 -29.69 -16.86
CA GLY A 180 8.34 -30.98 -17.21
C GLY A 180 7.90 -31.81 -16.00
N ASP A 181 7.95 -33.13 -16.14
CA ASP A 181 7.50 -34.10 -15.11
C ASP A 181 8.33 -34.05 -13.80
N GLY A 182 9.53 -33.48 -13.85
CA GLY A 182 10.39 -33.31 -12.65
C GLY A 182 9.89 -32.24 -11.68
N GLY A 183 9.05 -31.34 -12.14
CA GLY A 183 8.60 -30.19 -11.38
C GLY A 183 9.73 -29.25 -10.94
N ILE A 184 9.38 -28.12 -10.36
CA ILE A 184 10.32 -27.08 -9.95
C ILE A 184 10.03 -26.59 -8.52
N THR A 185 11.05 -26.29 -7.74
CA THR A 185 10.91 -25.72 -6.39
C THR A 185 10.87 -24.19 -6.43
N ALA A 186 10.37 -23.56 -5.35
CA ALA A 186 10.38 -22.11 -5.23
C ALA A 186 11.81 -21.51 -5.27
N ASP A 187 12.82 -22.23 -4.77
CA ASP A 187 14.23 -21.80 -4.84
C ASP A 187 14.75 -21.81 -6.28
N GLU A 188 14.41 -22.83 -7.05
CA GLU A 188 14.81 -22.96 -8.46
C GLU A 188 14.13 -21.89 -9.32
N VAL A 189 12.82 -21.67 -9.12
CA VAL A 189 12.08 -20.58 -9.79
C VAL A 189 12.68 -19.22 -9.45
N ALA A 190 12.96 -18.96 -8.17
CA ALA A 190 13.55 -17.70 -7.73
C ALA A 190 14.86 -17.37 -8.45
N LYS A 191 15.71 -18.37 -8.61
CA LYS A 191 16.99 -18.24 -9.33
C LYS A 191 16.80 -18.06 -10.84
N HIS A 192 15.86 -18.80 -11.42
CA HIS A 192 15.63 -18.79 -12.88
C HIS A 192 15.00 -17.47 -13.35
N VAL A 193 14.05 -16.96 -12.58
CA VAL A 193 13.27 -15.74 -12.92
C VAL A 193 13.90 -14.46 -12.35
N GLY A 194 14.87 -14.59 -11.40
CA GLY A 194 15.50 -13.42 -10.78
C GLY A 194 14.65 -12.72 -9.73
N VAL A 195 13.75 -13.46 -9.05
CA VAL A 195 12.89 -12.95 -7.99
C VAL A 195 13.29 -13.49 -6.61
N SER A 196 12.73 -12.94 -5.53
CA SER A 196 12.95 -13.52 -4.20
C SER A 196 12.25 -14.89 -4.07
N ARG A 197 12.82 -15.79 -3.22
CA ARG A 197 12.20 -17.10 -2.93
C ARG A 197 10.75 -16.94 -2.42
N VAL A 198 10.50 -15.93 -1.59
CA VAL A 198 9.16 -15.66 -1.06
C VAL A 198 8.19 -15.25 -2.18
N THR A 199 8.66 -14.43 -3.10
CA THR A 199 7.88 -14.04 -4.28
C THR A 199 7.56 -15.26 -5.15
N ALA A 200 8.56 -16.07 -5.49
CA ALA A 200 8.37 -17.30 -6.26
C ALA A 200 7.36 -18.24 -5.58
N TRP A 201 7.51 -18.46 -4.27
CA TRP A 201 6.62 -19.30 -3.49
C TRP A 201 5.17 -18.81 -3.52
N ARG A 202 4.92 -17.52 -3.32
CA ARG A 202 3.56 -16.93 -3.35
C ARG A 202 2.86 -17.14 -4.69
N TYR A 203 3.60 -16.98 -5.80
CA TYR A 203 3.04 -17.21 -7.14
C TYR A 203 2.74 -18.69 -7.40
N LEU A 204 3.64 -19.58 -6.99
CA LEU A 204 3.46 -21.02 -7.14
C LEU A 204 2.27 -21.53 -6.31
N GLU A 205 2.08 -21.02 -5.08
CA GLU A 205 0.91 -21.35 -4.25
C GLU A 205 -0.38 -20.88 -4.90
N ARG A 206 -0.42 -19.66 -5.45
CA ARG A 206 -1.59 -19.16 -6.17
C ARG A 206 -1.92 -20.03 -7.40
N LEU A 207 -0.95 -20.37 -8.22
CA LEU A 207 -1.17 -21.28 -9.36
C LEU A 207 -1.66 -22.67 -8.92
N ALA A 208 -1.26 -23.11 -7.73
CA ALA A 208 -1.73 -24.36 -7.16
C ALA A 208 -3.18 -24.25 -6.63
N GLU A 209 -3.56 -23.12 -6.04
CA GLU A 209 -4.94 -22.81 -5.63
C GLU A 209 -5.87 -22.68 -6.83
N GLU A 210 -5.41 -22.08 -7.92
CA GLU A 210 -6.11 -21.97 -9.20
C GLU A 210 -6.19 -23.32 -9.96
N GLY A 211 -5.52 -24.37 -9.45
CA GLY A 211 -5.52 -25.71 -10.07
C GLY A 211 -4.63 -25.84 -11.31
N THR A 212 -3.86 -24.81 -11.67
CA THR A 212 -2.98 -24.77 -12.84
C THR A 212 -1.74 -25.64 -12.65
N VAL A 213 -1.25 -25.75 -11.41
CA VAL A 213 -0.12 -26.61 -11.04
C VAL A 213 -0.51 -27.54 -9.90
N SER A 214 0.18 -28.69 -9.80
CA SER A 214 0.05 -29.62 -8.68
C SER A 214 1.27 -29.52 -7.75
N ARG A 215 1.07 -29.81 -6.44
CA ARG A 215 2.14 -29.90 -5.45
C ARG A 215 2.58 -31.35 -5.32
N ALA A 216 3.87 -31.59 -5.37
CA ALA A 216 4.50 -32.89 -5.05
C ALA A 216 5.52 -32.66 -3.94
N THR A 217 5.56 -33.55 -2.96
CA THR A 217 6.59 -33.51 -1.90
C THR A 217 7.75 -34.37 -2.30
N ASP A 218 8.93 -33.77 -2.44
CA ASP A 218 10.19 -34.48 -2.72
C ASP A 218 10.88 -34.84 -1.39
N TYR A 219 10.93 -36.14 -1.09
CA TYR A 219 11.65 -36.72 0.04
C TYR A 219 13.10 -37.09 -0.39
N GLY A 220 13.95 -36.08 -0.60
CA GLY A 220 15.34 -36.28 -0.94
C GLY A 220 16.10 -37.13 0.10
N ARG A 221 17.24 -37.77 -0.33
CA ARG A 221 18.01 -38.68 0.50
C ARG A 221 18.61 -38.10 1.80
N ALA A 222 18.68 -36.79 1.94
CA ALA A 222 19.08 -36.09 3.17
C ALA A 222 18.55 -34.65 3.14
N GLY A 223 17.79 -34.24 4.16
CA GLY A 223 17.31 -32.86 4.32
C GLY A 223 15.81 -32.75 4.56
N ARG A 224 15.35 -31.49 4.77
CA ARG A 224 13.93 -31.18 4.95
C ARG A 224 13.17 -31.40 3.62
N PRO A 225 11.99 -32.04 3.64
CA PRO A 225 11.19 -32.24 2.43
C PRO A 225 10.96 -30.91 1.69
N LYS A 226 11.11 -30.93 0.36
CA LYS A 226 10.90 -29.76 -0.50
C LYS A 226 9.61 -29.92 -1.31
N THR A 227 8.81 -28.86 -1.40
CA THR A 227 7.66 -28.85 -2.28
C THR A 227 8.11 -28.56 -3.71
N ARG A 228 7.73 -29.41 -4.65
CA ARG A 228 7.86 -29.21 -6.09
C ARG A 228 6.51 -28.91 -6.71
N TYR A 229 6.49 -28.06 -7.69
CA TYR A 229 5.31 -27.66 -8.43
C TYR A 229 5.41 -28.17 -9.87
N GLN A 230 4.38 -28.83 -10.33
CA GLN A 230 4.30 -29.42 -11.68
C GLN A 230 3.12 -28.83 -12.42
N TRP A 231 3.30 -28.54 -13.70
CA TRP A 231 2.21 -28.09 -14.55
C TRP A 231 1.19 -29.23 -14.75
N ARG A 232 -0.08 -28.93 -14.74
CA ARG A 232 -1.14 -29.91 -15.03
C ARG A 232 -1.48 -29.99 -16.49
#